data_62ad2844d450112ec3bf113e4351a3eb
#
_entry.id   62ad2844d450112ec3bf113e4351a3eb
#
_cell.length_a   1.000
_cell.length_b   1.000
_cell.length_c   1.000
_cell.angle_alpha   90.00
_cell.angle_beta   90.00
_cell.angle_gamma   90.00
#
_symmetry.space_group_name_H-M   'P 1'
#
loop_
_entity.id
_entity.type
_entity.pdbx_description
1 polymer ?
#
loop_
_entity_poly.entity_id
_entity_poly.type
_entity_poly.pdbx_seq_one_letter_code
_entity_poly.pdbx_strand_id
1 'polypeptide(L)'
;MKRDKGELTMTDPEKQCRPTTHIGENNRLLRFVACLSRRTSANSAGFTFIEIMVVVAILAILAALVVPRIMGRTDDAKRTAAKVQIRNIEGALQLYKLDNGVYPTTEQGLKALIEKPSVGVVPKKWKIGGYLPKLPEDPWGNPYKYLSPVQKGEYKVEYEVTSLGTDGEVGGEGVNADITNWNLDKE
;
A
#
# COMPACT_ATOMS: atom_id res chain seq x y z
N MET A 1 7.45 51.70 2.14
CA MET A 1 7.32 50.78 3.28
C MET A 1 8.42 49.74 3.19
N LYS A 2 9.46 49.90 4.03
CA LYS A 2 10.75 49.17 3.99
C LYS A 2 10.63 47.74 4.45
N ARG A 3 11.22 46.83 3.71
CA ARG A 3 11.44 45.41 4.11
C ARG A 3 12.81 45.37 4.83
N ASP A 4 12.78 44.98 6.08
CA ASP A 4 14.01 44.67 6.82
C ASP A 4 14.33 43.18 6.62
N LYS A 5 15.55 42.93 6.15
CA LYS A 5 16.17 41.62 6.04
C LYS A 5 16.92 41.35 7.35
N GLY A 6 16.41 40.43 8.16
CA GLY A 6 17.15 39.89 9.29
C GLY A 6 18.23 38.92 8.83
N GLU A 7 19.46 39.35 9.01
CA GLU A 7 20.71 38.61 8.79
C GLU A 7 20.98 37.71 9.99
N LEU A 8 20.96 36.39 9.79
CA LEU A 8 21.38 35.42 10.80
C LEU A 8 22.93 35.37 10.83
N THR A 9 23.53 35.96 11.79
CA THR A 9 24.97 35.81 12.07
C THR A 9 25.21 34.51 12.82
N MET A 10 25.96 33.61 12.16
CA MET A 10 26.55 32.41 12.71
C MET A 10 27.60 32.80 13.76
N THR A 11 27.34 32.52 15.02
CA THR A 11 28.32 32.72 16.10
C THR A 11 29.22 31.49 16.21
N ASP A 12 30.48 31.70 15.92
CA ASP A 12 31.61 30.79 16.04
C ASP A 12 31.88 30.45 17.54
N PRO A 13 31.93 29.15 17.95
CA PRO A 13 32.12 28.77 19.36
C PRO A 13 33.59 28.75 19.85
N GLU A 14 34.53 29.31 19.09
CA GLU A 14 35.97 29.12 19.39
C GLU A 14 36.66 30.26 20.16
N LYS A 15 35.92 31.23 20.72
CA LYS A 15 36.50 32.39 21.45
C LYS A 15 36.00 32.54 22.86
N GLN A 16 36.10 31.51 23.70
CA GLN A 16 35.90 31.74 25.15
C GLN A 16 36.77 30.84 26.04
N CYS A 17 38.07 31.00 25.96
CA CYS A 17 38.99 30.63 27.06
C CYS A 17 40.10 31.66 27.15
N ARG A 18 39.82 32.78 27.85
CA ARG A 18 40.89 33.66 28.37
C ARG A 18 41.05 33.38 29.88
N PRO A 19 42.25 33.02 30.36
CA PRO A 19 42.49 32.94 31.77
C PRO A 19 42.75 34.38 32.33
N THR A 20 41.90 34.81 33.21
CA THR A 20 42.19 35.99 34.05
C THR A 20 43.13 35.57 35.18
N THR A 21 44.35 36.08 35.11
CA THR A 21 45.34 36.06 36.23
C THR A 21 44.88 37.01 37.32
N HIS A 22 44.56 36.52 38.52
CA HIS A 22 44.69 37.22 39.74
C HIS A 22 45.42 36.35 40.78
N ILE A 23 46.54 36.85 41.20
CA ILE A 23 47.48 36.33 42.19
C ILE A 23 46.82 36.39 43.56
N GLY A 24 46.83 35.29 44.29
CA GLY A 24 46.51 35.18 45.69
C GLY A 24 47.19 33.96 46.29
N GLU A 25 48.20 34.16 47.10
CA GLU A 25 49.04 33.19 47.81
C GLU A 25 48.23 32.28 48.71
N ASN A 26 48.82 31.07 48.91
CA ASN A 26 48.49 30.03 49.88
C ASN A 26 47.42 29.04 49.56
N ASN A 27 47.82 27.92 48.87
CA ASN A 27 47.63 26.57 49.42
C ASN A 27 48.29 25.50 48.52
N ARG A 28 49.39 25.00 49.08
CA ARG A 28 50.10 23.80 48.57
C ARG A 28 49.28 22.51 48.76
N LEU A 29 48.25 22.25 48.06
CA LEU A 29 47.64 20.92 48.13
C LEU A 29 46.64 20.61 47.00
N LEU A 30 46.66 21.32 45.87
CA LEU A 30 45.79 20.95 44.72
C LEU A 30 46.54 20.98 43.37
N ARG A 31 47.73 20.38 43.39
CA ARG A 31 48.37 19.91 42.15
C ARG A 31 48.02 18.47 42.05
N PHE A 32 47.17 18.13 41.17
CA PHE A 32 46.98 16.85 40.47
C PHE A 32 45.49 16.64 40.13
N VAL A 33 44.89 17.60 39.44
CA VAL A 33 43.84 17.20 38.53
C VAL A 33 44.47 17.29 37.16
N ALA A 34 45.33 16.30 36.86
CA ALA A 34 45.71 16.01 35.50
C ALA A 34 44.43 15.72 34.72
N CYS A 35 44.16 16.59 33.78
CA CYS A 35 43.17 16.38 32.74
C CYS A 35 43.48 15.05 32.04
N LEU A 36 42.90 13.94 32.56
CA LEU A 36 42.82 12.68 31.86
C LEU A 36 41.86 12.91 30.68
N SER A 37 42.33 13.61 29.67
CA SER A 37 41.82 13.49 28.34
C SER A 37 42.02 12.05 27.90
N ARG A 38 41.08 11.18 28.28
CA ARG A 38 40.92 9.87 27.63
C ARG A 38 40.59 10.18 26.18
N ARG A 39 41.63 10.25 25.34
CA ARG A 39 41.48 9.94 23.92
C ARG A 39 40.95 8.52 23.85
N THR A 40 39.64 8.40 23.77
CA THR A 40 39.03 7.18 23.22
C THR A 40 39.47 7.16 21.75
N SER A 41 40.56 6.46 21.50
CA SER A 41 40.93 6.02 20.18
C SER A 41 39.76 5.18 19.71
N ALA A 42 38.87 5.76 18.92
CA ALA A 42 37.90 5.00 18.16
C ALA A 42 38.74 4.14 17.20
N ASN A 43 38.95 2.89 17.58
CA ASN A 43 39.45 1.88 16.67
C ASN A 43 38.49 1.85 15.49
N SER A 44 38.83 2.50 14.41
CA SER A 44 38.18 2.31 13.11
C SER A 44 38.65 0.96 12.58
N ALA A 45 38.15 -0.12 13.20
CA ALA A 45 38.31 -1.46 12.64
C ALA A 45 37.51 -1.47 11.35
N GLY A 46 38.15 -1.31 10.21
CA GLY A 46 37.55 -1.52 8.89
C GLY A 46 37.09 -2.96 8.78
N PHE A 47 35.92 -3.18 8.22
CA PHE A 47 35.42 -4.52 7.93
C PHE A 47 36.35 -5.26 6.96
N THR A 48 36.65 -6.51 7.26
CA THR A 48 37.42 -7.36 6.36
C THR A 48 36.53 -7.85 5.21
N PHE A 49 37.14 -8.06 4.04
CA PHE A 49 36.42 -8.60 2.87
C PHE A 49 35.75 -9.94 3.19
N ILE A 50 36.43 -10.80 3.95
CA ILE A 50 35.88 -12.11 4.36
C ILE A 50 34.68 -11.96 5.30
N GLU A 51 34.67 -10.98 6.18
CA GLU A 51 33.56 -10.71 7.11
C GLU A 51 32.28 -10.33 6.34
N ILE A 52 32.40 -9.47 5.33
CA ILE A 52 31.28 -9.12 4.45
C ILE A 52 30.81 -10.34 3.66
N MET A 53 31.73 -11.14 3.11
CA MET A 53 31.35 -12.35 2.37
C MET A 53 30.57 -13.35 3.23
N VAL A 54 30.97 -13.56 4.48
CA VAL A 54 30.30 -14.46 5.40
C VAL A 54 28.91 -13.93 5.75
N VAL A 55 28.78 -12.62 6.03
CA VAL A 55 27.47 -12.00 6.33
C VAL A 55 26.51 -12.13 5.14
N VAL A 56 26.99 -11.84 3.92
CA VAL A 56 26.15 -11.96 2.70
C VAL A 56 25.75 -13.43 2.47
N ALA A 57 26.65 -14.38 2.70
CA ALA A 57 26.31 -15.80 2.59
C ALA A 57 25.23 -16.24 3.58
N ILE A 58 25.32 -15.81 4.83
CA ILE A 58 24.30 -16.11 5.85
C ILE A 58 22.96 -15.45 5.47
N LEU A 59 22.97 -14.18 5.05
CA LEU A 59 21.77 -13.48 4.63
C LEU A 59 21.11 -14.15 3.40
N ALA A 60 21.90 -14.65 2.46
CA ALA A 60 21.39 -15.37 1.30
C ALA A 60 20.69 -16.68 1.70
N ILE A 61 21.25 -17.44 2.64
CA ILE A 61 20.63 -18.66 3.17
C ILE A 61 19.31 -18.33 3.89
N LEU A 62 19.32 -17.32 4.75
CA LEU A 62 18.10 -16.89 5.47
C LEU A 62 17.03 -16.37 4.51
N ALA A 63 17.41 -15.60 3.51
CA ALA A 63 16.49 -15.10 2.50
C ALA A 63 15.81 -16.24 1.72
N ALA A 64 16.56 -17.28 1.35
CA ALA A 64 16.02 -18.44 0.65
C ALA A 64 14.93 -19.19 1.43
N LEU A 65 14.96 -19.15 2.76
CA LEU A 65 13.94 -19.78 3.64
C LEU A 65 12.71 -18.88 3.85
N VAL A 66 12.88 -17.56 3.81
CA VAL A 66 11.81 -16.59 4.14
C VAL A 66 10.96 -16.22 2.92
N VAL A 67 11.61 -16.03 1.76
CA VAL A 67 10.93 -15.56 0.53
C VAL A 67 9.72 -16.42 0.13
N PRO A 68 9.78 -17.76 0.06
CA PRO A 68 8.63 -18.56 -0.37
C PRO A 68 7.43 -18.49 0.58
N ARG A 69 7.65 -18.18 1.86
CA ARG A 69 6.55 -18.06 2.84
C ARG A 69 5.74 -16.76 2.74
N ILE A 70 6.33 -15.74 2.13
CA ILE A 70 5.67 -14.42 2.01
C ILE A 70 4.84 -14.36 0.73
N MET A 71 5.26 -15.01 -0.35
CA MET A 71 4.59 -14.96 -1.65
C MET A 71 3.15 -15.48 -1.59
N GLY A 72 2.88 -16.60 -0.92
CA GLY A 72 1.52 -17.13 -0.80
C GLY A 72 0.55 -16.20 -0.05
N ARG A 73 1.03 -15.48 0.97
CA ARG A 73 0.19 -14.56 1.74
C ARG A 73 -0.26 -13.32 0.96
N THR A 74 0.53 -12.89 -0.03
CA THR A 74 0.15 -11.76 -0.88
C THR A 74 -0.99 -12.11 -1.81
N ASP A 75 -1.04 -13.34 -2.29
CA ASP A 75 -2.12 -13.80 -3.18
C ASP A 75 -3.43 -13.99 -2.42
N ASP A 76 -3.40 -14.55 -1.23
CA ASP A 76 -4.58 -14.65 -0.35
C ASP A 76 -5.14 -13.26 0.00
N ALA A 77 -4.27 -12.29 0.29
CA ALA A 77 -4.68 -10.91 0.55
C ALA A 77 -5.33 -10.27 -0.68
N LYS A 78 -4.78 -10.48 -1.87
CA LYS A 78 -5.36 -10.01 -3.13
C LYS A 78 -6.71 -10.65 -3.41
N ARG A 79 -6.84 -11.96 -3.22
CA ARG A 79 -8.13 -12.67 -3.37
C ARG A 79 -9.18 -12.12 -2.41
N THR A 80 -8.80 -11.89 -1.15
CA THR A 80 -9.69 -11.26 -0.16
C THR A 80 -10.10 -9.86 -0.58
N ALA A 81 -9.17 -9.05 -1.08
CA ALA A 81 -9.47 -7.71 -1.57
C ALA A 81 -10.42 -7.74 -2.78
N ALA A 82 -10.24 -8.68 -3.72
CA ALA A 82 -11.15 -8.88 -4.85
C ALA A 82 -12.56 -9.25 -4.38
N LYS A 83 -12.70 -10.18 -3.41
CA LYS A 83 -13.99 -10.54 -2.80
C LYS A 83 -14.71 -9.33 -2.20
N VAL A 84 -13.98 -8.48 -1.46
CA VAL A 84 -14.54 -7.24 -0.90
C VAL A 84 -14.98 -6.26 -1.98
N GLN A 85 -14.20 -6.10 -3.04
CA GLN A 85 -14.56 -5.22 -4.15
C GLN A 85 -15.79 -5.72 -4.91
N ILE A 86 -15.92 -7.04 -5.14
CA ILE A 86 -17.13 -7.63 -5.75
C ILE A 86 -18.35 -7.31 -4.89
N ARG A 87 -18.27 -7.46 -3.56
CA ARG A 87 -19.39 -7.07 -2.65
C ARG A 87 -19.76 -5.59 -2.76
N ASN A 88 -18.77 -4.72 -2.92
CA ASN A 88 -19.04 -3.28 -3.13
C ASN A 88 -19.75 -3.02 -4.47
N ILE A 89 -19.34 -3.72 -5.53
CA ILE A 89 -20.01 -3.65 -6.84
C ILE A 89 -21.44 -4.17 -6.73
N GLU A 90 -21.67 -5.29 -6.04
CA GLU A 90 -23.02 -5.83 -5.79
C GLU A 90 -23.91 -4.82 -5.07
N GLY A 91 -23.39 -4.17 -4.02
CA GLY A 91 -24.13 -3.12 -3.32
C GLY A 91 -24.54 -1.97 -4.25
N ALA A 92 -23.66 -1.55 -5.16
CA ALA A 92 -23.96 -0.53 -6.15
C ALA A 92 -24.99 -1.00 -7.20
N LEU A 93 -24.89 -2.25 -7.63
CA LEU A 93 -25.88 -2.89 -8.54
C LEU A 93 -27.27 -2.98 -7.88
N GLN A 94 -27.34 -3.33 -6.61
CA GLN A 94 -28.59 -3.37 -5.86
C GLN A 94 -29.24 -1.99 -5.73
N LEU A 95 -28.44 -0.94 -5.45
CA LEU A 95 -28.93 0.43 -5.46
C LEU A 95 -29.42 0.87 -6.84
N TYR A 96 -28.68 0.51 -7.91
CA TYR A 96 -29.12 0.77 -9.27
C TYR A 96 -30.50 0.11 -9.56
N LYS A 97 -30.66 -1.16 -9.20
CA LYS A 97 -31.94 -1.88 -9.35
C LYS A 97 -33.07 -1.26 -8.52
N LEU A 98 -32.75 -0.80 -7.31
CA LEU A 98 -33.76 -0.15 -6.44
C LEU A 98 -34.32 1.11 -7.10
N ASP A 99 -33.47 1.92 -7.71
CA ASP A 99 -33.88 3.17 -8.38
C ASP A 99 -34.54 2.96 -9.74
N ASN A 100 -34.06 1.97 -10.50
CA ASN A 100 -34.44 1.79 -11.92
C ASN A 100 -35.30 0.55 -12.17
N GLY A 101 -35.51 -0.31 -11.18
CA GLY A 101 -36.34 -1.53 -11.25
C GLY A 101 -35.65 -2.75 -11.87
N VAL A 102 -34.51 -2.56 -12.53
CA VAL A 102 -33.75 -3.60 -13.24
C VAL A 102 -32.26 -3.40 -13.03
N TYR A 103 -31.47 -4.48 -13.21
CA TYR A 103 -30.01 -4.36 -13.29
C TYR A 103 -29.57 -3.84 -14.66
N PRO A 104 -28.37 -3.26 -14.79
CA PRO A 104 -27.79 -2.92 -16.08
C PRO A 104 -27.72 -4.17 -16.97
N THR A 105 -27.89 -4.01 -18.28
CA THR A 105 -27.67 -5.11 -19.23
C THR A 105 -26.19 -5.39 -19.43
N THR A 106 -25.83 -6.56 -19.98
CA THR A 106 -24.43 -6.86 -20.34
C THR A 106 -23.81 -5.79 -21.24
N GLU A 107 -24.61 -5.21 -22.19
CA GLU A 107 -24.14 -4.14 -23.08
C GLU A 107 -23.86 -2.82 -22.33
N GLN A 108 -24.66 -2.52 -21.32
CA GLN A 108 -24.46 -1.37 -20.45
C GLN A 108 -23.26 -1.55 -19.54
N GLY A 109 -23.03 -2.79 -19.11
CA GLY A 109 -21.91 -3.17 -18.27
C GLY A 109 -21.87 -2.44 -16.92
N LEU A 110 -20.76 -2.59 -16.20
CA LEU A 110 -20.52 -1.88 -14.93
C LEU A 110 -20.36 -0.37 -15.11
N LYS A 111 -20.12 0.11 -16.34
CA LYS A 111 -20.06 1.57 -16.63
C LYS A 111 -21.37 2.26 -16.29
N ALA A 112 -22.50 1.56 -16.36
CA ALA A 112 -23.82 2.08 -15.95
C ALA A 112 -23.86 2.53 -14.47
N LEU A 113 -22.93 2.08 -13.65
CA LEU A 113 -22.82 2.50 -12.24
C LEU A 113 -22.12 3.84 -12.04
N ILE A 114 -21.34 4.30 -13.02
CA ILE A 114 -20.59 5.56 -12.96
C ILE A 114 -21.11 6.61 -13.94
N GLU A 115 -21.66 6.18 -15.06
CA GLU A 115 -22.21 7.02 -16.13
C GLU A 115 -23.63 6.58 -16.52
N LYS A 116 -24.47 7.54 -16.83
CA LYS A 116 -25.83 7.21 -17.28
C LYS A 116 -25.77 6.46 -18.62
N PRO A 117 -26.29 5.25 -18.72
CA PRO A 117 -26.29 4.49 -19.96
C PRO A 117 -27.01 5.20 -21.08
N SER A 118 -26.46 5.17 -22.28
CA SER A 118 -27.08 5.65 -23.52
C SER A 118 -27.56 4.52 -24.44
N VAL A 119 -27.23 3.27 -24.11
CA VAL A 119 -27.59 2.06 -24.89
C VAL A 119 -28.65 1.24 -24.17
N GLY A 120 -29.44 0.50 -24.92
CA GLY A 120 -30.49 -0.34 -24.36
C GLY A 120 -31.62 0.45 -23.70
N VAL A 121 -32.17 -0.07 -22.61
CA VAL A 121 -33.22 0.60 -21.84
C VAL A 121 -32.58 1.68 -20.95
N VAL A 122 -32.69 2.93 -21.39
CA VAL A 122 -32.15 4.07 -20.64
C VAL A 122 -32.91 4.26 -19.33
N PRO A 123 -32.23 4.26 -18.17
CA PRO A 123 -32.90 4.41 -16.88
C PRO A 123 -33.47 5.81 -16.70
N LYS A 124 -34.73 5.90 -16.26
CA LYS A 124 -35.44 7.18 -16.05
C LYS A 124 -35.01 7.86 -14.75
N LYS A 125 -34.64 7.09 -13.72
CA LYS A 125 -34.30 7.58 -12.37
C LYS A 125 -32.82 7.35 -12.04
N TRP A 126 -31.93 7.47 -13.04
CA TRP A 126 -30.50 7.31 -12.81
C TRP A 126 -29.99 8.39 -11.82
N LYS A 127 -29.27 7.95 -10.79
CA LYS A 127 -28.77 8.82 -9.71
C LYS A 127 -27.68 9.76 -10.23
N ILE A 128 -27.88 11.09 -10.03
CA ILE A 128 -26.87 12.09 -10.36
C ILE A 128 -25.60 11.83 -9.53
N GLY A 129 -24.46 11.72 -10.23
CA GLY A 129 -23.17 11.37 -9.60
C GLY A 129 -22.87 9.88 -9.56
N GLY A 130 -23.79 9.02 -10.04
CA GLY A 130 -23.59 7.58 -10.14
C GLY A 130 -23.79 6.82 -8.84
N TYR A 131 -23.54 5.54 -8.90
CA TYR A 131 -23.62 4.57 -7.80
C TYR A 131 -22.25 4.17 -7.28
N LEU A 132 -21.20 4.39 -8.09
CA LEU A 132 -19.80 4.27 -7.71
C LEU A 132 -19.02 5.52 -8.14
N PRO A 133 -18.00 5.94 -7.38
CA PRO A 133 -17.17 7.08 -7.72
C PRO A 133 -16.28 6.82 -8.95
N LYS A 134 -15.85 5.58 -9.13
CA LYS A 134 -15.08 5.08 -10.28
C LYS A 134 -15.28 3.58 -10.42
N LEU A 135 -15.03 3.05 -11.60
CA LEU A 135 -15.01 1.60 -11.82
C LEU A 135 -13.71 1.03 -11.21
N PRO A 136 -13.81 0.09 -10.27
CA PRO A 136 -12.62 -0.53 -9.72
C PRO A 136 -12.00 -1.51 -10.71
N GLU A 137 -10.68 -1.65 -10.64
CA GLU A 137 -9.93 -2.76 -11.20
C GLU A 137 -9.70 -3.80 -10.10
N ASP A 138 -9.49 -5.05 -10.48
CA ASP A 138 -9.17 -6.08 -9.51
C ASP A 138 -7.73 -5.91 -8.96
N PRO A 139 -7.32 -6.62 -7.91
CA PRO A 139 -5.98 -6.47 -7.31
C PRO A 139 -4.81 -6.88 -8.21
N TRP A 140 -5.09 -7.46 -9.36
CA TRP A 140 -4.10 -7.82 -10.38
C TRP A 140 -4.07 -6.83 -11.54
N GLY A 141 -4.99 -5.84 -11.55
CA GLY A 141 -5.08 -4.78 -12.57
C GLY A 141 -6.01 -5.11 -13.73
N ASN A 142 -6.83 -6.16 -13.61
CA ASN A 142 -7.79 -6.55 -14.63
C ASN A 142 -9.16 -5.91 -14.38
N PRO A 143 -9.94 -5.57 -15.42
CA PRO A 143 -11.31 -5.14 -15.25
C PRO A 143 -12.21 -6.29 -14.81
N TYR A 144 -13.17 -6.00 -13.91
CA TYR A 144 -14.21 -6.96 -13.57
C TYR A 144 -15.12 -7.25 -14.78
N LYS A 145 -15.39 -8.53 -15.04
CA LYS A 145 -16.36 -8.95 -16.03
C LYS A 145 -17.77 -8.90 -15.44
N TYR A 146 -18.73 -8.48 -16.27
CA TYR A 146 -20.13 -8.38 -15.88
C TYR A 146 -21.03 -8.95 -16.96
N LEU A 147 -21.96 -9.79 -16.53
CA LEU A 147 -22.99 -10.37 -17.39
C LEU A 147 -24.36 -10.21 -16.72
N SER A 148 -25.40 -9.85 -17.49
CA SER A 148 -26.77 -9.74 -17.01
C SER A 148 -27.77 -9.74 -18.18
N PRO A 149 -28.79 -10.63 -18.17
CA PRO A 149 -28.96 -11.80 -17.31
C PRO A 149 -28.02 -12.95 -17.70
N VAL A 150 -27.78 -13.87 -16.78
CA VAL A 150 -26.92 -15.03 -17.01
C VAL A 150 -27.74 -16.31 -16.94
N GLN A 151 -27.56 -17.19 -17.92
CA GLN A 151 -28.12 -18.55 -17.92
C GLN A 151 -27.07 -19.52 -17.34
N LYS A 152 -27.36 -20.14 -16.21
CA LYS A 152 -26.53 -21.19 -15.60
C LYS A 152 -27.29 -22.49 -15.56
N GLY A 153 -27.11 -23.28 -16.60
CA GLY A 153 -27.88 -24.53 -16.77
C GLY A 153 -29.37 -24.20 -16.86
N GLU A 154 -30.19 -24.78 -15.98
CA GLU A 154 -31.63 -24.52 -15.91
C GLU A 154 -32.02 -23.24 -15.12
N TYR A 155 -31.06 -22.63 -14.39
CA TYR A 155 -31.34 -21.47 -13.58
C TYR A 155 -30.93 -20.18 -14.29
N LYS A 156 -31.77 -19.17 -14.16
CA LYS A 156 -31.49 -17.81 -14.62
C LYS A 156 -31.03 -16.97 -13.41
N VAL A 157 -29.80 -16.46 -13.48
CA VAL A 157 -29.26 -15.56 -12.49
C VAL A 157 -29.37 -14.13 -13.00
N GLU A 158 -29.74 -13.19 -12.14
CA GLU A 158 -29.99 -11.81 -12.54
C GLU A 158 -28.72 -11.13 -13.08
N TYR A 159 -27.56 -11.41 -12.46
CA TYR A 159 -26.26 -10.92 -12.91
C TYR A 159 -25.11 -11.77 -12.36
N GLU A 160 -23.95 -11.62 -12.98
CA GLU A 160 -22.69 -12.19 -12.52
C GLU A 160 -21.60 -11.13 -12.62
N VAL A 161 -20.78 -11.01 -11.55
CA VAL A 161 -19.56 -10.20 -11.50
C VAL A 161 -18.40 -11.13 -11.25
N THR A 162 -17.37 -11.06 -12.08
CA THR A 162 -16.21 -11.97 -12.04
C THR A 162 -14.91 -11.21 -12.10
N SER A 163 -13.97 -11.54 -11.20
CA SER A 163 -12.54 -11.29 -11.36
C SER A 163 -11.89 -12.56 -11.89
N LEU A 164 -11.03 -12.43 -12.88
CA LEU A 164 -10.35 -13.57 -13.52
C LEU A 164 -9.07 -14.01 -12.79
N GLY A 165 -8.86 -13.54 -11.56
CA GLY A 165 -7.68 -13.93 -10.79
C GLY A 165 -6.37 -13.39 -11.34
N THR A 166 -5.28 -14.13 -11.07
CA THR A 166 -3.91 -13.69 -11.37
C THR A 166 -3.58 -13.75 -12.86
N ASP A 167 -4.09 -14.74 -13.58
CA ASP A 167 -3.78 -14.97 -15.00
C ASP A 167 -4.65 -14.16 -15.98
N GLY A 168 -5.79 -13.62 -15.50
CA GLY A 168 -6.71 -12.87 -16.34
C GLY A 168 -7.49 -13.72 -17.35
N GLU A 169 -7.45 -15.05 -17.22
CA GLU A 169 -8.13 -16.00 -18.09
C GLU A 169 -9.35 -16.63 -17.39
N VAL A 170 -10.32 -17.10 -18.15
CA VAL A 170 -11.52 -17.74 -17.60
C VAL A 170 -11.20 -19.13 -17.08
N GLY A 171 -11.54 -19.41 -15.81
CA GLY A 171 -11.33 -20.71 -15.18
C GLY A 171 -10.16 -20.69 -14.20
N GLY A 172 -9.26 -21.68 -14.28
CA GLY A 172 -8.10 -21.82 -13.41
C GLY A 172 -8.38 -22.46 -12.05
N GLU A 173 -7.31 -22.77 -11.33
CA GLU A 173 -7.34 -23.38 -9.99
C GLU A 173 -6.41 -22.63 -9.02
N GLY A 174 -6.69 -22.73 -7.73
CA GLY A 174 -5.89 -22.12 -6.68
C GLY A 174 -5.85 -20.59 -6.79
N VAL A 175 -4.68 -19.99 -6.97
CA VAL A 175 -4.50 -18.54 -7.09
C VAL A 175 -5.06 -17.96 -8.40
N ASN A 176 -5.16 -18.79 -9.43
CA ASN A 176 -5.70 -18.42 -10.74
C ASN A 176 -7.22 -18.64 -10.85
N ALA A 177 -7.84 -19.25 -9.84
CA ALA A 177 -9.27 -19.51 -9.88
C ALA A 177 -10.09 -18.22 -9.90
N ASP A 178 -11.08 -18.17 -10.79
CA ASP A 178 -12.04 -17.07 -10.89
C ASP A 178 -12.77 -16.81 -9.57
N ILE A 179 -12.95 -15.54 -9.27
CA ILE A 179 -13.71 -15.08 -8.12
C ILE A 179 -15.00 -14.44 -8.62
N THR A 180 -16.13 -15.04 -8.29
CA THR A 180 -17.45 -14.60 -8.72
C THR A 180 -18.31 -14.23 -7.52
N ASN A 181 -19.33 -13.39 -7.72
CA ASN A 181 -20.24 -12.99 -6.66
C ASN A 181 -21.01 -14.14 -5.99
N TRP A 182 -21.10 -15.29 -6.63
CA TRP A 182 -21.79 -16.48 -6.08
C TRP A 182 -20.84 -17.51 -5.42
N ASN A 183 -19.51 -17.30 -5.47
CA ASN A 183 -18.53 -18.16 -4.81
C ASN A 183 -17.69 -17.45 -3.74
N LEU A 184 -18.09 -16.24 -3.31
CA LEU A 184 -17.30 -15.41 -2.39
C LEU A 184 -17.03 -16.10 -1.04
N ASP A 185 -17.92 -16.95 -0.58
CA ASP A 185 -17.82 -17.64 0.72
C ASP A 185 -17.29 -19.08 0.59
N LYS A 186 -16.94 -19.53 -0.63
CA LYS A 186 -16.29 -20.81 -0.85
C LYS A 186 -14.79 -20.63 -0.73
N GLU A 187 -14.16 -21.38 0.16
CA GLU A 187 -12.71 -21.55 0.26
C GLU A 187 -12.21 -22.64 -0.69
#